data_6ce14fc4f13f48ce3ddaef3918d7193e
#
_entry.id   6ce14fc4f13f48ce3ddaef3918d7193e
#
_cell.length_a   1.000
_cell.length_b   1.000
_cell.length_c   1.000
_cell.angle_alpha   90.00
_cell.angle_beta   90.00
_cell.angle_gamma   90.00
#
_symmetry.space_group_name_H-M   'P 1'
#
loop_
_entity.id
_entity.type
_entity.pdbx_description
1 polymer ?
#
loop_
_entity_poly.entity_id
_entity_poly.type
_entity_poly.pdbx_seq_one_letter_code
_entity_poly.pdbx_strand_id
1 'polypeptide(L)'
;MLPPMLIFFPLFTFLEDLGVLPRIAFNMDRAFSKCRACGKQALTMCMGIGCNAVGVTGARIIDSKRERIIAIITNIFMPCNGKFPTLISIITIFFVGLNQKWGSLLCLSLIHI
;
A
#
# COMPACT_ATOMS: atom_id res chain seq x y z
N MET A 1 12.90 8.34 6.92
CA MET A 1 12.31 7.24 6.13
C MET A 1 12.72 5.86 6.63
N LEU A 2 13.95 5.67 7.12
CA LEU A 2 14.43 4.38 7.63
C LEU A 2 13.76 3.88 8.93
N PRO A 3 13.52 4.69 9.98
CA PRO A 3 12.95 4.20 11.24
C PRO A 3 11.58 3.56 11.13
N PRO A 4 10.57 4.14 10.43
CA PRO A 4 9.25 3.53 10.31
C PRO A 4 9.27 2.24 9.47
N MET A 5 10.17 2.14 8.50
CA MET A 5 10.34 0.92 7.71
C MET A 5 10.89 -0.24 8.54
N LEU A 6 11.86 0.02 9.41
CA LEU A 6 12.46 -0.99 10.30
C LEU A 6 11.48 -1.56 11.32
N ILE A 7 10.50 -0.78 11.75
CA ILE A 7 9.44 -1.23 12.68
C ILE A 7 8.32 -1.94 11.91
N PHE A 8 7.94 -1.43 10.75
CA PHE A 8 6.83 -1.94 9.95
C PHE A 8 7.15 -3.32 9.35
N PHE A 9 8.36 -3.51 8.83
CA PHE A 9 8.76 -4.77 8.19
C PHE A 9 8.67 -5.97 9.13
N PRO A 10 9.31 -5.98 10.31
CA PRO A 10 9.23 -7.13 11.21
C PRO A 10 7.81 -7.35 11.75
N LEU A 11 7.04 -6.29 11.99
CA LEU A 11 5.66 -6.40 12.40
C LEU A 11 4.80 -7.06 11.32
N PHE A 12 4.98 -6.67 10.06
CA PHE A 12 4.25 -7.22 8.93
C PHE A 12 4.61 -8.68 8.68
N THR A 13 5.90 -9.03 8.75
CA THR A 13 6.40 -10.41 8.64
C THR A 13 5.85 -11.27 9.77
N PHE A 14 5.79 -10.77 10.98
CA PHE A 14 5.21 -11.47 12.12
C PHE A 14 3.71 -11.75 11.93
N LEU A 15 2.95 -10.80 11.40
CA LEU A 15 1.54 -11.00 11.06
C LEU A 15 1.35 -12.02 9.94
N GLU A 16 2.27 -12.07 8.98
CA GLU A 16 2.28 -13.06 7.91
C GLU A 16 2.57 -14.47 8.45
N ASP A 17 3.55 -14.60 9.34
CA ASP A 17 3.92 -15.87 9.98
C ASP A 17 2.79 -16.43 10.87
N LEU A 18 2.01 -15.57 11.52
CA LEU A 18 0.82 -15.97 12.27
C LEU A 18 -0.32 -16.53 11.40
N GLY A 19 -0.18 -16.45 10.08
CA GLY A 19 -1.17 -16.96 9.14
C GLY A 19 -2.47 -16.14 9.07
N VAL A 20 -2.48 -14.90 9.58
CA VAL A 20 -3.64 -14.01 9.52
C VAL A 20 -3.92 -13.57 8.09
N LEU A 21 -2.87 -13.24 7.34
CA LEU A 21 -2.98 -12.82 5.93
C LEU A 21 -3.54 -13.91 5.01
N PRO A 22 -3.05 -15.19 5.06
CA PRO A 22 -3.64 -16.26 4.27
C PRO A 22 -5.10 -16.53 4.63
N ARG A 23 -5.46 -16.38 5.89
CA ARG A 23 -6.83 -16.59 6.37
C ARG A 23 -7.79 -15.51 5.87
N ILE A 24 -7.34 -14.26 5.86
CA ILE A 24 -8.07 -13.14 5.27
C ILE A 24 -8.24 -13.34 3.76
N ALA A 25 -7.16 -13.74 3.06
CA ALA A 25 -7.19 -14.03 1.64
C ALA A 25 -8.21 -15.13 1.31
N PHE A 26 -8.26 -16.20 2.10
CA PHE A 26 -9.21 -17.29 1.91
C PHE A 26 -10.68 -16.85 2.12
N ASN A 27 -10.93 -16.01 3.12
CA ASN A 27 -12.26 -15.46 3.34
C ASN A 27 -12.67 -14.49 2.23
N MET A 28 -11.73 -13.70 1.71
CA MET A 28 -11.99 -12.77 0.61
C MET A 28 -12.11 -13.48 -0.74
N ASP A 29 -11.51 -14.65 -0.90
CA ASP A 29 -11.63 -15.46 -2.14
C ASP A 29 -13.09 -15.76 -2.45
N ARG A 30 -13.89 -16.02 -1.44
CA ARG A 30 -15.33 -16.25 -1.57
C ARG A 30 -16.09 -15.01 -2.07
N ALA A 31 -15.67 -13.81 -1.65
CA ALA A 31 -16.26 -12.55 -2.10
C ALA A 31 -15.79 -12.19 -3.52
N PHE A 32 -14.51 -12.41 -3.80
CA PHE A 32 -13.90 -12.10 -5.10
C PHE A 32 -14.25 -13.11 -6.20
N SER A 33 -14.58 -14.35 -5.83
CA SER A 33 -15.03 -15.35 -6.81
C SER A 33 -16.30 -14.95 -7.51
N LYS A 34 -17.16 -14.15 -6.85
CA LYS A 34 -18.33 -13.54 -7.49
C LYS A 34 -17.97 -12.53 -8.58
N CYS A 35 -16.81 -11.88 -8.46
CA CYS A 35 -16.30 -10.91 -9.44
C CYS A 35 -15.36 -11.54 -10.47
N ARG A 36 -15.23 -12.87 -10.49
CA ARG A 36 -14.26 -13.61 -11.33
C ARG A 36 -12.80 -13.17 -11.11
N ALA A 37 -12.50 -12.66 -9.92
CA ALA A 37 -11.15 -12.33 -9.48
C ALA A 37 -10.66 -13.38 -8.49
N CYS A 38 -9.37 -13.65 -8.49
CA CYS A 38 -8.76 -14.61 -7.57
C CYS A 38 -8.54 -13.96 -6.19
N GLY A 39 -8.79 -14.68 -5.11
CA GLY A 39 -8.54 -14.19 -3.74
C GLY A 39 -7.08 -13.81 -3.50
N LYS A 40 -6.16 -14.41 -4.24
CA LYS A 40 -4.73 -14.03 -4.27
C LYS A 40 -4.54 -12.56 -4.72
N GLN A 41 -5.43 -12.03 -5.56
CA GLN A 41 -5.40 -10.64 -5.99
C GLN A 41 -5.75 -9.68 -4.83
N ALA A 42 -6.73 -10.04 -4.02
CA ALA A 42 -7.06 -9.26 -2.81
C ALA A 42 -5.87 -9.19 -1.84
N LEU A 43 -5.16 -10.30 -1.67
CA LEU A 43 -3.96 -10.36 -0.83
C LEU A 43 -2.87 -9.40 -1.34
N THR A 44 -2.59 -9.43 -2.64
CA THR A 44 -1.59 -8.53 -3.24
C THR A 44 -1.99 -7.06 -3.14
N MET A 45 -3.28 -6.74 -3.22
CA MET A 45 -3.79 -5.39 -2.99
C MET A 45 -3.61 -4.94 -1.53
N CYS A 46 -3.94 -5.79 -0.57
CA CYS A 46 -3.73 -5.49 0.85
C CYS A 46 -2.25 -5.24 1.17
N MET A 47 -1.36 -6.06 0.61
CA MET A 47 0.09 -5.84 0.71
C MET A 47 0.52 -4.54 0.03
N GLY A 48 -0.08 -4.20 -1.12
CA GLY A 48 0.19 -3.00 -1.89
C GLY A 48 -0.18 -1.71 -1.16
N ILE A 49 -1.19 -1.72 -0.30
CA ILE A 49 -1.55 -0.59 0.57
C ILE A 49 -0.41 -0.29 1.56
N GLY A 50 0.21 -1.32 2.11
CA GLY A 50 1.37 -1.16 2.99
C GLY A 50 2.62 -0.74 2.22
N CYS A 51 3.00 -1.55 1.25
CA CYS A 51 4.17 -1.32 0.41
C CYS A 51 3.88 -1.77 -1.03
N ASN A 52 3.83 -0.83 -1.96
CA ASN A 52 3.51 -1.11 -3.36
C ASN A 52 4.53 -2.07 -4.02
N ALA A 53 5.79 -1.97 -3.66
CA ALA A 53 6.83 -2.89 -4.16
C ALA A 53 6.54 -4.35 -3.77
N VAL A 54 6.11 -4.58 -2.53
CA VAL A 54 5.72 -5.91 -2.03
C VAL A 54 4.45 -6.40 -2.72
N GLY A 55 3.48 -5.51 -2.95
CA GLY A 55 2.25 -5.84 -3.69
C GLY A 55 2.54 -6.30 -5.12
N VAL A 56 3.42 -5.60 -5.83
CA VAL A 56 3.81 -5.94 -7.22
C VAL A 56 4.63 -7.25 -7.26
N THR A 57 5.58 -7.43 -6.35
CA THR A 57 6.34 -8.68 -6.27
C THR A 57 5.47 -9.85 -5.83
N GLY A 58 4.54 -9.62 -4.91
CA GLY A 58 3.56 -10.61 -4.47
C GLY A 58 2.60 -11.08 -5.57
N ALA A 59 2.37 -10.26 -6.60
CA ALA A 59 1.56 -10.63 -7.75
C ALA A 59 2.10 -11.86 -8.52
N ARG A 60 3.35 -12.26 -8.28
CA ARG A 60 3.92 -13.50 -8.84
C ARG A 60 3.23 -14.78 -8.34
N ILE A 61 2.55 -14.70 -7.21
CA ILE A 61 1.80 -15.84 -6.63
C ILE A 61 0.56 -16.18 -7.47
N ILE A 62 0.12 -15.26 -8.32
CA ILE A 62 -1.04 -15.45 -9.18
C ILE A 62 -0.64 -16.29 -10.40
N ASP A 63 -1.28 -17.45 -10.56
CA ASP A 63 -0.97 -18.42 -11.62
C ASP A 63 -1.42 -17.92 -13.01
N SER A 64 -2.51 -17.19 -13.06
CA SER A 64 -3.07 -16.66 -14.31
C SER A 64 -2.34 -15.41 -14.78
N LYS A 65 -1.78 -15.44 -15.99
CA LYS A 65 -1.06 -14.28 -16.57
C LYS A 65 -1.96 -13.05 -16.69
N ARG A 66 -3.22 -13.24 -17.04
CA ARG A 66 -4.20 -12.15 -17.18
C ARG A 66 -4.49 -11.47 -15.85
N GLU A 67 -4.78 -12.25 -14.82
CA GLU A 67 -5.05 -11.73 -13.48
C GLU A 67 -3.82 -11.10 -12.84
N ARG A 68 -2.63 -11.63 -13.12
CA ARG A 68 -1.37 -11.05 -12.67
C ARG A 68 -1.15 -9.64 -13.22
N ILE A 69 -1.40 -9.42 -14.51
CA ILE A 69 -1.26 -8.10 -15.15
C ILE A 69 -2.27 -7.13 -14.55
N ILE A 70 -3.51 -7.55 -14.36
CA ILE A 70 -4.55 -6.74 -13.74
C ILE A 70 -4.16 -6.35 -12.31
N ALA A 71 -3.64 -7.31 -11.53
CA ALA A 71 -3.18 -7.06 -10.17
C ALA A 71 -2.02 -6.06 -10.11
N ILE A 72 -1.06 -6.17 -11.01
CA ILE A 72 0.07 -5.24 -11.09
C ILE A 72 -0.41 -3.83 -11.45
N ILE A 73 -1.27 -3.68 -12.46
CA ILE A 73 -1.82 -2.39 -12.87
C ILE A 73 -2.61 -1.76 -11.72
N THR A 74 -3.44 -2.54 -11.06
CA THR A 74 -4.24 -2.06 -9.92
C THR A 74 -3.34 -1.61 -8.77
N ASN A 75 -2.29 -2.34 -8.47
CA ASN A 75 -1.33 -1.96 -7.44
C ASN A 75 -0.57 -0.67 -7.76
N ILE A 76 -0.28 -0.39 -9.04
CA ILE A 76 0.38 0.86 -9.45
C ILE A 76 -0.49 2.08 -9.11
N PHE A 77 -1.80 1.97 -9.30
CA PHE A 77 -2.75 3.04 -8.98
C PHE A 77 -3.05 3.15 -7.47
N MET A 78 -2.77 2.11 -6.70
CA MET A 78 -3.07 2.11 -5.26
C MET A 78 -2.08 3.01 -4.50
N PRO A 79 -2.57 3.98 -3.70
CA PRO A 79 -1.69 4.76 -2.85
C PRO A 79 -1.15 3.88 -1.72
N CYS A 80 0.14 3.69 -1.70
CA CYS A 80 0.80 3.00 -0.59
C CYS A 80 1.07 3.95 0.58
N ASN A 81 1.32 3.38 1.74
CA ASN A 81 1.57 4.17 2.96
C ASN A 81 2.72 5.19 2.78
N GLY A 82 3.73 4.87 1.99
CA GLY A 82 4.82 5.79 1.66
C GLY A 82 4.42 6.97 0.75
N LYS A 83 3.34 6.84 -0.01
CA LYS A 83 2.82 7.92 -0.87
C LYS A 83 1.88 8.87 -0.12
N PHE A 84 1.28 8.45 0.97
CA PHE A 84 0.38 9.28 1.77
C PHE A 84 1.04 10.57 2.28
N PRO A 85 2.22 10.55 2.90
CA PRO A 85 2.90 11.76 3.33
C PRO A 85 3.17 12.72 2.18
N THR A 86 3.56 12.20 1.01
CA THR A 86 3.81 13.01 -0.19
C THR A 86 2.55 13.67 -0.70
N LEU A 87 1.42 12.95 -0.74
CA LEU A 87 0.13 13.50 -1.14
C LEU A 87 -0.35 14.59 -0.17
N ILE A 88 -0.25 14.34 1.14
CA ILE A 88 -0.61 15.31 2.17
C ILE A 88 0.28 16.56 2.04
N SER A 89 1.57 16.38 1.80
CA SER A 89 2.54 17.47 1.60
C SER A 89 2.16 18.33 0.40
N ILE A 90 1.83 17.74 -0.74
CA ILE A 90 1.41 18.45 -1.96
C ILE A 90 0.11 19.23 -1.71
N ILE A 91 -0.88 18.60 -1.09
CA ILE A 91 -2.15 19.24 -0.77
C ILE A 91 -1.92 20.40 0.21
N THR A 92 -1.09 20.21 1.23
CA THR A 92 -0.75 21.22 2.21
C THR A 92 -0.03 22.40 1.54
N ILE A 93 0.93 22.15 0.67
CA ILE A 93 1.64 23.20 -0.08
C ILE A 93 0.67 23.98 -0.97
N PHE A 94 -0.28 23.30 -1.62
CA PHE A 94 -1.26 23.91 -2.49
C PHE A 94 -2.25 24.80 -1.70
N PHE A 95 -2.75 24.31 -0.57
CA PHE A 95 -3.69 25.06 0.28
C PHE A 95 -3.01 26.16 1.11
N VAL A 96 -1.79 25.94 1.56
CA VAL A 96 -1.04 26.87 2.43
C VAL A 96 -0.16 27.80 1.62
N GLY A 97 0.13 27.50 0.36
CA GLY A 97 0.74 28.44 -0.58
C GLY A 97 -0.07 29.72 -0.79
N LEU A 98 -1.37 29.69 -0.45
CA LEU A 98 -2.23 30.85 -0.37
C LEU A 98 -2.03 31.63 0.96
N ASN A 99 -1.47 31.04 2.01
CA ASN A 99 -1.16 31.65 3.31
C ASN A 99 0.31 31.37 3.69
N GLN A 100 1.17 32.21 3.19
CA GLN A 100 2.63 32.08 3.07
C GLN A 100 3.44 31.83 4.36
N LYS A 101 2.85 31.92 5.57
CA LYS A 101 3.63 31.84 6.81
C LYS A 101 3.66 30.46 7.50
N TRP A 102 2.67 29.62 7.29
CA TRP A 102 2.57 28.32 7.96
C TRP A 102 3.07 27.15 7.11
N GLY A 103 3.13 27.35 5.80
CA GLY A 103 3.53 26.30 4.85
C GLY A 103 4.98 25.85 5.00
N SER A 104 5.89 26.77 5.29
CA SER A 104 7.30 26.42 5.46
C SER A 104 7.58 25.65 6.74
N LEU A 105 6.83 25.93 7.81
CA LEU A 105 6.95 25.20 9.08
C LEU A 105 6.41 23.77 8.97
N LEU A 106 5.30 23.56 8.29
CA LEU A 106 4.73 22.23 8.04
C LEU A 106 5.57 21.42 7.05
N CYS A 107 6.13 22.03 6.02
CA CYS A 107 7.06 21.37 5.11
C CYS A 107 8.33 20.92 5.82
N LEU A 108 8.91 21.76 6.68
CA LEU A 108 10.09 21.39 7.47
C LEU A 108 9.79 20.27 8.46
N SER A 109 8.62 20.27 9.08
CA SER A 109 8.19 19.21 9.99
C SER A 109 7.98 17.88 9.28
N LEU A 110 7.45 17.89 8.05
CA LEU A 110 7.24 16.69 7.25
C LEU A 110 8.52 16.13 6.62
N ILE A 111 9.50 17.00 6.33
CA ILE A 111 10.83 16.57 5.86
C ILE A 111 11.64 15.96 7.00
N HIS A 112 11.38 16.37 8.24
CA HIS A 112 12.10 15.89 9.42
C HIS A 112 11.55 14.56 9.98
N ILE A 113 10.35 14.13 9.58
CA ILE A 113 9.78 12.83 9.90
C ILE A 113 10.07 11.84 8.77
#